data_0218db709af46816fd4372dd0c3aa288
#
_entry.id   0218db709af46816fd4372dd0c3aa288
#
_cell.length_a   1.000
_cell.length_b   1.000
_cell.length_c   1.000
_cell.angle_alpha   90.00
_cell.angle_beta   90.00
_cell.angle_gamma   90.00
#
_symmetry.space_group_name_H-M   'P 1'
#
loop_
_entity.id
_entity.type
_entity.pdbx_description
1 polymer ?
#
loop_
_entity_poly.entity_id
_entity_poly.type
_entity_poly.pdbx_seq_one_letter_code
_entity_poly.pdbx_strand_id
1 'polypeptide(L)'
;MYGTARLLADLEALGYEPEELKAPDGTPFVVMRKFVVPCGRFVDRRIELGIQPTPDFPRTVASAIHVRANPQLFEYSDSQPNVRNIAASALGPEWRYWSHNFGWQEERSARRLMSQVNRIFANA
;
A
#
# COMPACT_ATOMS: atom_id res chain seq x y z
N MET A 1 8.01 19.12 -5.05
CA MET A 1 7.36 17.98 -5.73
C MET A 1 6.46 17.28 -4.75
N TYR A 2 5.25 16.97 -5.15
CA TYR A 2 4.24 16.34 -4.32
C TYR A 2 3.51 15.25 -5.11
N GLY A 3 2.67 14.48 -4.42
CA GLY A 3 1.77 13.54 -5.07
C GLY A 3 2.46 12.32 -5.65
N THR A 4 1.92 11.82 -6.76
CA THR A 4 2.40 10.60 -7.41
C THR A 4 3.88 10.67 -7.76
N ALA A 5 4.33 11.76 -8.36
CA ALA A 5 5.73 11.92 -8.75
C ALA A 5 6.66 11.88 -7.54
N ARG A 6 6.23 12.48 -6.43
CA ARG A 6 7.00 12.48 -5.19
C ARG A 6 7.12 11.07 -4.63
N LEU A 7 6.01 10.34 -4.56
CA LEU A 7 6.01 8.99 -4.02
C LEU A 7 6.88 8.06 -4.88
N LEU A 8 6.77 8.14 -6.21
CA LEU A 8 7.62 7.35 -7.11
C LEU A 8 9.10 7.61 -6.84
N ALA A 9 9.50 8.88 -6.82
CA ALA A 9 10.91 9.23 -6.62
C ALA A 9 11.44 8.78 -5.27
N ASP A 10 10.64 8.97 -4.22
CA ASP A 10 11.06 8.62 -2.86
C ASP A 10 11.17 7.10 -2.67
N LEU A 11 10.27 6.33 -3.26
CA LEU A 11 10.34 4.86 -3.17
C LEU A 11 11.54 4.33 -3.96
N GLU A 12 11.84 4.89 -5.13
CA GLU A 12 13.05 4.53 -5.87
C GLU A 12 14.31 4.81 -5.05
N ALA A 13 14.35 5.96 -4.38
CA ALA A 13 15.48 6.32 -3.52
C ALA A 13 15.68 5.34 -2.36
N LEU A 14 14.60 4.69 -1.91
CA LEU A 14 14.66 3.68 -0.86
C LEU A 14 15.02 2.28 -1.37
N GLY A 15 15.18 2.12 -2.69
CA GLY A 15 15.56 0.84 -3.28
C GLY A 15 14.40 -0.01 -3.79
N TYR A 16 13.18 0.51 -3.77
CA TYR A 16 12.03 -0.19 -4.35
C TYR A 16 11.96 0.02 -5.86
N GLU A 17 11.15 -0.78 -6.53
CA GLU A 17 10.90 -0.66 -7.96
C GLU A 17 9.43 -0.26 -8.19
N PRO A 18 9.07 1.01 -7.94
CA PRO A 18 7.68 1.45 -8.10
C PRO A 18 7.36 1.78 -9.56
N GLU A 19 6.08 1.65 -9.90
CA GLU A 19 5.57 2.15 -11.18
C GLU A 19 4.20 2.76 -10.98
N GLU A 20 3.83 3.67 -11.85
CA GLU A 20 2.48 4.23 -11.83
C GLU A 20 1.52 3.31 -12.56
N LEU A 21 0.35 3.06 -11.93
CA LEU A 21 -0.74 2.29 -12.54
C LEU A 21 -2.02 3.08 -12.33
N LYS A 22 -2.77 3.32 -13.41
CA LYS A 22 -4.06 3.99 -13.29
C LYS A 22 -5.17 2.96 -13.15
N ALA A 23 -6.04 3.19 -12.16
CA ALA A 23 -7.24 2.39 -12.00
C ALA A 23 -8.20 2.62 -13.18
N PRO A 24 -9.20 1.76 -13.39
CA PRO A 24 -10.19 1.94 -14.47
C PRO A 24 -10.89 3.29 -14.45
N ASP A 25 -11.05 3.91 -13.27
CA ASP A 25 -11.65 5.24 -13.14
C ASP A 25 -10.67 6.39 -13.36
N GLY A 26 -9.41 6.09 -13.68
CA GLY A 26 -8.37 7.08 -13.91
C GLY A 26 -7.57 7.48 -12.68
N THR A 27 -7.91 6.97 -11.50
CA THR A 27 -7.18 7.28 -10.26
C THR A 27 -5.75 6.74 -10.34
N PRO A 28 -4.72 7.57 -10.09
CA PRO A 28 -3.34 7.08 -10.12
C PRO A 28 -3.00 6.31 -8.84
N PHE A 29 -2.28 5.21 -9.01
CA PHE A 29 -1.69 4.43 -7.93
C PHE A 29 -0.22 4.23 -8.20
N VAL A 30 0.55 4.05 -7.15
CA VAL A 30 1.95 3.62 -7.23
C VAL A 30 2.00 2.17 -6.80
N VAL A 31 2.52 1.31 -7.65
CA VAL A 31 2.48 -0.15 -7.46
C VAL A 31 3.89 -0.70 -7.44
N MET A 32 4.17 -1.56 -6.47
CA MET A 32 5.40 -2.36 -6.41
C MET A 32 5.04 -3.80 -6.73
N ARG A 33 5.39 -4.26 -7.93
CA ARG A 33 4.97 -5.57 -8.46
C ARG A 33 5.67 -6.75 -7.80
N LYS A 34 6.84 -6.51 -7.25
CA LYS A 34 7.68 -7.57 -6.69
C LYS A 34 7.92 -7.38 -5.21
N PHE A 35 6.91 -6.92 -4.51
CA PHE A 35 7.02 -6.69 -3.07
C PHE A 35 7.02 -8.03 -2.34
N VAL A 36 8.04 -8.26 -1.52
CA VAL A 36 8.12 -9.45 -0.67
C VAL A 36 7.76 -9.06 0.75
N VAL A 37 6.78 -9.73 1.31
CA VAL A 37 6.32 -9.44 2.69
C VAL A 37 7.47 -9.74 3.64
N PRO A 38 7.93 -8.73 4.43
CA PRO A 38 9.17 -8.89 5.22
C PRO A 38 8.99 -9.63 6.54
N CYS A 39 7.78 -9.74 7.06
CA CYS A 39 7.58 -10.30 8.39
C CYS A 39 6.11 -10.68 8.60
N GLY A 40 5.84 -11.31 9.75
CA GLY A 40 4.50 -11.70 10.12
C GLY A 40 4.06 -13.02 9.50
N ARG A 41 2.76 -13.26 9.55
CA ARG A 41 2.14 -14.51 9.13
C ARG A 41 2.35 -14.80 7.63
N PHE A 42 2.46 -13.76 6.82
CA PHE A 42 2.62 -13.88 5.37
C PHE A 42 4.06 -13.67 4.90
N VAL A 43 5.02 -13.78 5.81
CA VAL A 43 6.44 -13.56 5.49
C VAL A 43 6.88 -14.35 4.25
N ASP A 44 7.70 -13.71 3.42
CA ASP A 44 8.24 -14.25 2.16
C ASP A 44 7.22 -14.42 1.02
N ARG A 45 5.92 -14.11 1.26
CA ARG A 45 4.97 -14.07 0.16
C ARG A 45 5.31 -12.91 -0.78
N ARG A 46 5.38 -13.19 -2.07
CA ARG A 46 5.53 -12.14 -3.09
C ARG A 46 4.15 -11.67 -3.50
N ILE A 47 3.93 -10.37 -3.40
CA ILE A 47 2.65 -9.74 -3.71
C ILE A 47 2.88 -8.52 -4.61
N GLU A 48 1.79 -7.97 -5.13
CA GLU A 48 1.79 -6.64 -5.69
C GLU A 48 1.18 -5.70 -4.66
N LEU A 49 1.91 -4.65 -4.32
CA LEU A 49 1.50 -3.67 -3.31
C LEU A 49 1.20 -2.34 -3.99
N GLY A 50 -0.02 -1.85 -3.82
CA GLY A 50 -0.46 -0.59 -4.38
C GLY A 50 -0.72 0.45 -3.30
N ILE A 51 -0.30 1.68 -3.56
CA ILE A 51 -0.54 2.81 -2.66
C ILE A 51 -1.14 3.92 -3.49
N GLN A 52 -2.27 4.47 -3.03
CA GLN A 52 -2.89 5.63 -3.66
C GLN A 52 -2.23 6.89 -3.08
N PRO A 53 -1.41 7.61 -3.87
CA PRO A 53 -0.85 8.86 -3.40
C PRO A 53 -1.94 9.93 -3.37
N THR A 54 -1.97 10.69 -2.29
CA THR A 54 -2.78 11.90 -2.26
C THR A 54 -2.10 12.99 -3.08
N PRO A 55 -2.84 13.98 -3.64
CA PRO A 55 -2.22 15.02 -4.48
C PRO A 55 -1.12 15.81 -3.78
N ASP A 56 -1.17 15.91 -2.46
CA ASP A 56 -0.19 16.65 -1.67
C ASP A 56 0.74 15.74 -0.85
N PHE A 57 0.81 14.44 -1.17
CA PHE A 57 1.78 13.56 -0.52
C PHE A 57 3.17 14.21 -0.54
N PRO A 58 3.92 14.29 0.54
CA PRO A 58 3.78 13.56 1.80
C PRO A 58 3.03 14.29 2.93
N ARG A 59 2.36 15.40 2.66
CA ARG A 59 1.60 16.11 3.71
C ARG A 59 0.48 15.25 4.25
N THR A 60 -0.21 14.56 3.36
CA THR A 60 -1.26 13.61 3.70
C THR A 60 -0.97 12.27 3.06
N VAL A 61 -1.69 11.26 3.50
CA VAL A 61 -1.59 9.90 2.96
C VAL A 61 -2.99 9.28 3.00
N ALA A 62 -3.28 8.42 2.04
CA ALA A 62 -4.53 7.68 2.04
C ALA A 62 -4.54 6.66 3.19
N SER A 63 -5.73 6.24 3.59
CA SER A 63 -5.92 5.38 4.78
C SER A 63 -6.03 3.90 4.41
N ALA A 64 -5.17 3.44 3.51
CA ALA A 64 -5.22 2.06 3.06
C ALA A 64 -3.96 1.67 2.29
N ILE A 65 -3.75 0.35 2.21
CA ILE A 65 -2.91 -0.25 1.17
C ILE A 65 -3.77 -1.12 0.28
N HIS A 66 -3.30 -1.42 -0.92
CA HIS A 66 -3.98 -2.29 -1.87
C HIS A 66 -3.06 -3.47 -2.15
N VAL A 67 -3.61 -4.67 -2.08
CA VAL A 67 -2.83 -5.91 -2.19
C VAL A 67 -3.43 -6.81 -3.26
N ARG A 68 -2.58 -7.27 -4.17
CA ARG A 68 -2.91 -8.33 -5.13
C ARG A 68 -1.97 -9.50 -4.89
N ALA A 69 -2.54 -10.67 -4.66
CA ALA A 69 -1.76 -11.88 -4.42
C ALA A 69 -2.52 -13.10 -4.93
N ASN A 70 -1.80 -14.18 -5.24
CA ASN A 70 -2.39 -15.42 -5.66
C ASN A 70 -1.68 -16.58 -4.93
N PRO A 71 -2.37 -17.26 -4.00
CA PRO A 71 -3.70 -16.94 -3.49
C PRO A 71 -3.73 -15.65 -2.68
N GLN A 72 -4.91 -15.06 -2.54
CA GLN A 72 -5.07 -13.82 -1.77
C GLN A 72 -4.69 -14.05 -0.31
N LEU A 73 -4.16 -12.99 0.32
CA LEU A 73 -3.81 -13.05 1.73
C LEU A 73 -5.08 -13.02 2.59
N PHE A 74 -6.03 -12.14 2.23
CA PHE A 74 -7.33 -12.04 2.90
C PHE A 74 -8.45 -11.96 1.87
N GLU A 75 -9.63 -12.38 2.28
CA GLU A 75 -10.86 -12.26 1.49
C GLU A 75 -11.68 -11.06 1.93
N TYR A 76 -12.71 -10.69 1.15
CA TYR A 76 -13.48 -9.46 1.37
C TYR A 76 -14.13 -9.35 2.74
N SER A 77 -14.53 -10.45 3.33
CA SER A 77 -15.21 -10.44 4.62
C SER A 77 -14.28 -10.48 5.82
N ASP A 78 -12.98 -10.58 5.58
CA ASP A 78 -12.03 -10.70 6.67
C ASP A 78 -11.86 -9.38 7.41
N SER A 79 -11.62 -9.47 8.71
CA SER A 79 -11.36 -8.32 9.56
C SER A 79 -10.22 -8.68 10.51
N GLN A 80 -9.25 -7.80 10.63
CA GLN A 80 -8.07 -8.04 11.43
C GLN A 80 -7.82 -6.86 12.37
N PRO A 81 -7.19 -7.08 13.54
CA PRO A 81 -7.01 -6.01 14.54
C PRO A 81 -6.30 -4.76 14.02
N ASN A 82 -5.34 -4.91 13.12
CA ASN A 82 -4.56 -3.79 12.58
C ASN A 82 -4.92 -3.47 11.12
N VAL A 83 -5.95 -4.11 10.60
CA VAL A 83 -6.55 -3.86 9.29
C VAL A 83 -8.05 -3.86 9.50
N ARG A 84 -8.68 -2.70 9.43
CA ARG A 84 -10.08 -2.57 9.79
C ARG A 84 -11.01 -3.39 8.92
N ASN A 85 -10.86 -3.26 7.60
CA ASN A 85 -11.73 -3.92 6.63
C ASN A 85 -10.90 -4.39 5.45
N ILE A 86 -11.32 -5.51 4.89
CA ILE A 86 -10.85 -5.95 3.58
C ILE A 86 -12.02 -5.74 2.63
N ALA A 87 -11.82 -4.93 1.60
CA ALA A 87 -12.89 -4.51 0.70
C ALA A 87 -12.44 -4.52 -0.76
N ALA A 88 -13.36 -4.21 -1.66
CA ALA A 88 -13.05 -4.10 -3.08
C ALA A 88 -12.13 -2.90 -3.33
N SER A 89 -11.14 -3.08 -4.20
CA SER A 89 -10.21 -2.04 -4.56
C SER A 89 -10.61 -1.37 -5.87
N ALA A 90 -10.34 -0.08 -5.98
CA ALA A 90 -10.51 0.66 -7.24
C ALA A 90 -9.61 0.11 -8.35
N LEU A 91 -8.53 -0.59 -8.02
CA LEU A 91 -7.62 -1.20 -9.00
C LEU A 91 -8.21 -2.41 -9.72
N GLY A 92 -9.26 -3.01 -9.17
CA GLY A 92 -9.96 -4.11 -9.83
C GLY A 92 -10.26 -5.27 -8.90
N PRO A 93 -10.96 -6.32 -9.42
CA PRO A 93 -11.43 -7.44 -8.60
C PRO A 93 -10.32 -8.34 -8.08
N GLU A 94 -9.14 -8.30 -8.69
CA GLU A 94 -8.00 -9.10 -8.24
C GLU A 94 -7.25 -8.45 -7.09
N TRP A 95 -7.59 -7.23 -6.77
CA TRP A 95 -6.98 -6.45 -5.70
C TRP A 95 -7.88 -6.43 -4.47
N ARG A 96 -7.26 -6.25 -3.29
CA ARG A 96 -7.95 -6.09 -2.02
C ARG A 96 -7.55 -4.77 -1.39
N TYR A 97 -8.53 -4.00 -0.97
CA TYR A 97 -8.35 -2.77 -0.21
C TYR A 97 -8.23 -3.13 1.27
N TRP A 98 -7.11 -2.78 1.89
CA TRP A 98 -6.86 -3.01 3.31
C TRP A 98 -6.91 -1.67 4.02
N SER A 99 -7.99 -1.40 4.74
CA SER A 99 -8.16 -0.16 5.49
C SER A 99 -7.16 -0.08 6.64
N HIS A 100 -6.53 1.07 6.79
CA HIS A 100 -5.56 1.31 7.87
C HIS A 100 -5.43 2.80 8.14
N ASN A 101 -5.35 3.16 9.43
CA ASN A 101 -5.06 4.53 9.84
C ASN A 101 -3.57 4.67 10.13
N PHE A 102 -2.87 5.43 9.32
CA PHE A 102 -1.42 5.60 9.46
C PHE A 102 -1.02 6.54 10.60
N GLY A 103 -1.96 7.31 11.16
CA GLY A 103 -1.63 8.28 12.20
C GLY A 103 -0.56 9.27 11.72
N TRP A 104 -0.79 9.90 10.60
CA TRP A 104 0.21 10.64 9.81
C TRP A 104 0.52 12.00 10.43
N GLN A 105 1.39 12.05 11.44
CA GLN A 105 1.63 13.26 12.22
C GLN A 105 3.08 13.71 12.26
N GLU A 106 4.03 12.84 12.57
CA GLU A 106 5.41 13.25 12.77
C GLU A 106 6.22 13.21 11.47
N GLU A 107 7.13 12.30 11.31
CA GLU A 107 7.89 12.19 10.07
C GLU A 107 6.95 11.81 8.91
N ARG A 108 6.77 12.72 7.97
CA ARG A 108 5.88 12.52 6.81
C ARG A 108 6.74 12.25 5.57
N SER A 109 7.06 10.98 5.36
CA SER A 109 7.98 10.54 4.32
C SER A 109 7.60 9.17 3.80
N ALA A 110 8.12 8.82 2.61
CA ALA A 110 7.95 7.49 2.06
C ALA A 110 8.59 6.43 2.96
N ARG A 111 9.69 6.76 3.63
CA ARG A 111 10.32 5.85 4.58
C ARG A 111 9.39 5.52 5.75
N ARG A 112 8.71 6.54 6.30
CA ARG A 112 7.74 6.34 7.36
C ARG A 112 6.56 5.51 6.87
N LEU A 113 6.08 5.79 5.67
CA LEU A 113 5.01 5.04 5.05
C LEU A 113 5.35 3.56 4.96
N MET A 114 6.52 3.23 4.43
CA MET A 114 6.92 1.83 4.26
C MET A 114 7.19 1.14 5.59
N SER A 115 7.68 1.87 6.58
CA SER A 115 7.81 1.34 7.94
C SER A 115 6.44 0.92 8.49
N GLN A 116 5.42 1.74 8.26
CA GLN A 116 4.06 1.42 8.70
C GLN A 116 3.43 0.30 7.88
N VAL A 117 3.70 0.24 6.58
CA VAL A 117 3.26 -0.88 5.72
C VAL A 117 3.83 -2.19 6.27
N ASN A 118 5.11 -2.21 6.61
CA ASN A 118 5.74 -3.39 7.18
C ASN A 118 5.09 -3.79 8.51
N ARG A 119 4.70 -2.82 9.32
CA ARG A 119 3.98 -3.07 10.57
C ARG A 119 2.60 -3.68 10.32
N ILE A 120 1.90 -3.24 9.27
CA ILE A 120 0.62 -3.86 8.90
C ILE A 120 0.82 -5.36 8.68
N PHE A 121 1.83 -5.75 7.90
CA PHE A 121 2.10 -7.16 7.63
C PHE A 121 2.57 -7.89 8.90
N ALA A 122 3.35 -7.26 9.74
CA ALA A 122 3.82 -7.87 10.98
C ALA A 122 2.67 -8.26 11.91
N ASN A 123 1.58 -7.49 11.88
CA ASN A 123 0.43 -7.68 12.76
C ASN A 123 -0.80 -8.29 12.07
N ALA A 124 -0.69 -8.57 10.80
CA ALA A 124 -1.81 -9.13 10.03
C ALA A 124 -2.10 -10.59 10.38
#